data_17a99bde45504125573466169151bc08
#
_entry.id   17a99bde45504125573466169151bc08
#
_cell.length_a   1.000
_cell.length_b   1.000
_cell.length_c   1.000
_cell.angle_alpha   90.00
_cell.angle_beta   90.00
_cell.angle_gamma   90.00
#
_symmetry.space_group_name_H-M   'P 1'
#
loop_
_entity.id
_entity.type
_entity.pdbx_description
1 polymer ?
#
loop_
_entity_poly.entity_id
_entity_poly.type
_entity_poly.pdbx_seq_one_letter_code
_entity_poly.pdbx_strand_id
1 'polypeptide(L)'
;GVHPPENKIQTEHLPIEKLESPNEIFVPLLQHIGAPLNPIVNVGDRVLKGQKIADAEGLAVPVHAPVSGTVTKIENHVYPLSGKVMTIFIENDKKEEWAELTKIANWETADKNELLDIIREKGIVGIGGATFPTHVKLNPPPNTKLDSLILNGAECEPYLNSDNRLMLENPSSIIEGIKIIKKILNVPDVYVGIEDNKPEAIESMKKAAEGTGINIVPLKTKYPQGGEKQLIKSILDRQVPSGQLPSAVGVVVQNTGTAAAIYEAVVNGKPLIEKVVTVTGKAIKNPKN
;
A
#
# COMPACT_ATOMS: atom_id res chain seq x y z
N GLY A 1 18.81 17.40 1.98
CA GLY A 1 17.79 17.12 3.00
C GLY A 1 18.16 17.70 4.35
N VAL A 2 17.25 17.60 5.28
CA VAL A 2 17.43 18.01 6.69
C VAL A 2 17.46 16.76 7.58
N HIS A 3 17.90 16.92 8.83
CA HIS A 3 18.02 15.83 9.80
C HIS A 3 17.15 16.15 11.04
N PRO A 4 15.81 15.96 10.96
CA PRO A 4 14.95 16.13 12.12
C PRO A 4 15.19 15.02 13.15
N PRO A 5 14.86 15.23 14.43
CA PRO A 5 14.82 14.14 15.40
C PRO A 5 13.87 13.03 14.95
N GLU A 6 14.35 11.82 14.88
CA GLU A 6 13.59 10.69 14.29
C GLU A 6 12.40 10.25 15.15
N ASN A 7 12.55 10.30 16.48
CA ASN A 7 11.51 9.93 17.46
C ASN A 7 10.87 8.55 17.23
N LYS A 8 11.61 7.59 16.68
CA LYS A 8 11.13 6.24 16.31
C LYS A 8 11.25 5.22 17.44
N ILE A 9 12.08 5.50 18.42
CA ILE A 9 12.48 4.58 19.50
C ILE A 9 11.30 3.97 20.28
N GLN A 10 10.16 4.67 20.34
CA GLN A 10 9.00 4.17 21.11
C GLN A 10 8.32 2.95 20.46
N THR A 11 8.47 2.76 19.15
CA THR A 11 7.76 1.70 18.39
C THR A 11 8.66 0.89 17.46
N GLU A 12 9.91 1.30 17.20
CA GLU A 12 10.78 0.63 16.22
C GLU A 12 11.05 -0.84 16.55
N HIS A 13 11.04 -1.21 17.84
CA HIS A 13 11.25 -2.59 18.30
C HIS A 13 9.95 -3.34 18.62
N LEU A 14 8.79 -2.65 18.58
CA LEU A 14 7.52 -3.29 18.90
C LEU A 14 6.99 -4.03 17.67
N PRO A 15 6.55 -5.29 17.84
CA PRO A 15 5.95 -6.03 16.72
C PRO A 15 4.63 -5.41 16.29
N ILE A 16 4.18 -5.79 15.08
CA ILE A 16 2.85 -5.46 14.60
C ILE A 16 1.82 -6.18 15.47
N GLU A 17 0.90 -5.42 16.06
CA GLU A 17 -0.22 -5.98 16.82
C GLU A 17 -1.52 -5.81 16.05
N LYS A 18 -2.30 -6.90 15.95
CA LYS A 18 -3.63 -6.82 15.35
C LYS A 18 -4.58 -6.08 16.29
N LEU A 19 -5.17 -4.98 15.81
CA LEU A 19 -6.22 -4.28 16.54
C LEU A 19 -7.45 -5.16 16.68
N GLU A 20 -8.03 -5.19 17.89
CA GLU A 20 -9.32 -5.83 18.09
C GLU A 20 -10.39 -5.17 17.22
N SER A 21 -11.12 -5.99 16.49
CA SER A 21 -12.13 -5.51 15.55
C SER A 21 -13.26 -4.79 16.30
N PRO A 22 -13.55 -3.51 16.00
CA PRO A 22 -14.60 -2.76 16.70
C PRO A 22 -16.01 -3.30 16.40
N ASN A 23 -16.99 -2.85 17.17
CA ASN A 23 -18.39 -3.29 17.01
C ASN A 23 -19.05 -2.66 15.79
N GLU A 24 -18.60 -1.48 15.38
CA GLU A 24 -19.11 -0.76 14.22
C GLU A 24 -17.95 -0.24 13.37
N ILE A 25 -18.08 -0.36 12.07
CA ILE A 25 -17.11 0.08 11.07
C ILE A 25 -17.72 1.18 10.21
N PHE A 26 -16.92 2.21 9.94
CA PHE A 26 -17.25 3.29 9.03
C PHE A 26 -16.38 3.17 7.78
N VAL A 27 -16.99 2.97 6.61
CA VAL A 27 -16.28 2.86 5.34
C VAL A 27 -16.60 4.08 4.48
N PRO A 28 -15.76 5.14 4.52
CA PRO A 28 -15.93 6.30 3.65
C PRO A 28 -15.78 5.90 2.18
N LEU A 29 -16.61 6.47 1.31
CA LEU A 29 -16.59 6.17 -0.14
C LEU A 29 -15.70 7.11 -0.95
N LEU A 30 -14.78 7.82 -0.28
CA LEU A 30 -13.72 8.62 -0.87
C LEU A 30 -12.43 8.40 -0.07
N GLN A 31 -11.71 7.32 -0.35
CA GLN A 31 -10.47 6.94 0.34
C GLN A 31 -9.23 7.02 -0.56
N HIS A 32 -9.37 7.44 -1.81
CA HIS A 32 -8.28 7.51 -2.79
C HIS A 32 -8.40 8.76 -3.68
N ILE A 33 -7.35 9.10 -4.38
CA ILE A 33 -7.38 10.11 -5.44
C ILE A 33 -8.20 9.55 -6.62
N GLY A 34 -9.26 10.24 -6.99
CA GLY A 34 -10.14 9.87 -8.09
C GLY A 34 -11.61 10.15 -7.79
N ALA A 35 -12.50 9.42 -8.44
CA ALA A 35 -13.93 9.60 -8.29
C ALA A 35 -14.44 9.07 -6.93
N PRO A 36 -15.39 9.75 -6.28
CA PRO A 36 -16.15 9.17 -5.17
C PRO A 36 -16.85 7.87 -5.62
N LEU A 37 -16.89 6.88 -4.73
CA LEU A 37 -17.52 5.61 -5.03
C LEU A 37 -19.05 5.65 -4.79
N ASN A 38 -19.78 4.81 -5.52
CA ASN A 38 -21.19 4.57 -5.33
C ASN A 38 -21.37 3.26 -4.53
N PRO A 39 -22.22 3.24 -3.49
CA PRO A 39 -22.54 2.01 -2.78
C PRO A 39 -23.24 1.02 -3.74
N ILE A 40 -22.88 -0.25 -3.63
CA ILE A 40 -23.50 -1.37 -4.37
C ILE A 40 -24.25 -2.32 -3.41
N VAL A 41 -24.38 -1.91 -2.15
CA VAL A 41 -25.15 -2.57 -1.09
C VAL A 41 -26.20 -1.62 -0.55
N ASN A 42 -27.22 -2.15 0.15
CA ASN A 42 -28.31 -1.40 0.75
C ASN A 42 -28.29 -1.53 2.27
N VAL A 43 -28.97 -0.61 2.95
CA VAL A 43 -29.24 -0.74 4.39
C VAL A 43 -30.04 -2.01 4.66
N GLY A 44 -29.59 -2.80 5.62
CA GLY A 44 -30.14 -4.12 5.95
C GLY A 44 -29.40 -5.29 5.28
N ASP A 45 -28.58 -5.06 4.27
CA ASP A 45 -27.84 -6.14 3.64
C ASP A 45 -26.79 -6.72 4.60
N ARG A 46 -26.68 -8.06 4.60
CA ARG A 46 -25.56 -8.74 5.23
C ARG A 46 -24.36 -8.75 4.28
N VAL A 47 -23.19 -8.38 4.77
CA VAL A 47 -21.94 -8.38 4.03
C VAL A 47 -20.94 -9.34 4.67
N LEU A 48 -20.04 -9.88 3.84
CA LEU A 48 -18.94 -10.74 4.26
C LEU A 48 -17.62 -9.98 4.22
N LYS A 49 -16.66 -10.37 5.06
CA LYS A 49 -15.31 -9.80 5.04
C LYS A 49 -14.67 -9.97 3.67
N GLY A 50 -14.12 -8.90 3.11
CA GLY A 50 -13.57 -8.91 1.75
C GLY A 50 -14.59 -8.79 0.62
N GLN A 51 -15.88 -8.69 0.89
CA GLN A 51 -16.92 -8.42 -0.11
C GLN A 51 -16.82 -6.99 -0.63
N LYS A 52 -16.87 -6.80 -1.96
CA LYS A 52 -16.96 -5.48 -2.57
C LYS A 52 -18.29 -4.82 -2.17
N ILE A 53 -18.24 -3.59 -1.65
CA ILE A 53 -19.42 -2.86 -1.15
C ILE A 53 -19.64 -1.52 -1.84
N ALA A 54 -18.64 -0.98 -2.53
CA ALA A 54 -18.79 0.21 -3.37
C ALA A 54 -17.76 0.20 -4.51
N ASP A 55 -18.12 0.82 -5.64
CA ASP A 55 -17.26 0.95 -6.82
C ASP A 55 -17.63 2.22 -7.61
N ALA A 56 -16.80 2.62 -8.57
CA ALA A 56 -17.08 3.66 -9.55
C ALA A 56 -16.31 3.41 -10.86
N GLU A 57 -16.78 4.03 -11.93
CA GLU A 57 -16.06 4.04 -13.20
C GLU A 57 -14.94 5.08 -13.21
N GLY A 58 -14.03 4.95 -14.17
CA GLY A 58 -12.94 5.89 -14.41
C GLY A 58 -11.76 5.72 -13.44
N LEU A 59 -11.23 6.85 -12.94
CA LEU A 59 -10.12 6.82 -11.97
C LEU A 59 -10.66 6.46 -10.58
N ALA A 60 -10.83 5.17 -10.34
CA ALA A 60 -11.34 4.63 -9.08
C ALA A 60 -10.86 3.20 -8.84
N VAL A 61 -10.89 2.81 -7.57
CA VAL A 61 -10.79 1.41 -7.14
C VAL A 61 -11.89 1.11 -6.13
N PRO A 62 -12.48 -0.09 -6.13
CA PRO A 62 -13.54 -0.44 -5.19
C PRO A 62 -13.06 -0.47 -3.74
N VAL A 63 -13.98 -0.32 -2.81
CA VAL A 63 -13.76 -0.61 -1.39
C VAL A 63 -14.52 -1.86 -0.98
N HIS A 64 -13.99 -2.55 0.02
CA HIS A 64 -14.47 -3.85 0.50
C HIS A 64 -14.79 -3.78 1.98
N ALA A 65 -15.73 -4.62 2.43
CA ALA A 65 -16.08 -4.74 3.82
C ALA A 65 -14.89 -5.33 4.62
N PRO A 66 -14.38 -4.64 5.64
CA PRO A 66 -13.26 -5.15 6.43
C PRO A 66 -13.66 -6.17 7.51
N VAL A 67 -14.96 -6.35 7.70
CA VAL A 67 -15.58 -7.31 8.63
C VAL A 67 -16.79 -7.96 7.98
N SER A 68 -17.27 -9.09 8.53
CA SER A 68 -18.63 -9.59 8.26
C SER A 68 -19.62 -8.88 9.18
N GLY A 69 -20.85 -8.66 8.70
CA GLY A 69 -21.85 -7.96 9.48
C GLY A 69 -23.04 -7.46 8.66
N THR A 70 -23.76 -6.48 9.20
CA THR A 70 -24.95 -5.91 8.58
C THR A 70 -24.74 -4.41 8.30
N VAL A 71 -25.10 -3.96 7.10
CA VAL A 71 -25.11 -2.55 6.73
C VAL A 71 -26.25 -1.86 7.49
N THR A 72 -25.90 -0.96 8.41
CA THR A 72 -26.89 -0.27 9.25
C THR A 72 -27.31 1.08 8.71
N LYS A 73 -26.39 1.79 8.01
CA LYS A 73 -26.63 3.11 7.42
C LYS A 73 -25.79 3.33 6.18
N ILE A 74 -26.26 4.20 5.30
CA ILE A 74 -25.49 4.77 4.16
C ILE A 74 -25.84 6.25 4.13
N GLU A 75 -24.94 7.10 4.64
CA GLU A 75 -25.18 8.53 4.78
C GLU A 75 -23.88 9.34 4.76
N ASN A 76 -24.00 10.67 4.62
CA ASN A 76 -22.85 11.55 4.72
C ASN A 76 -22.34 11.63 6.17
N HIS A 77 -21.10 11.26 6.38
CA HIS A 77 -20.42 11.30 7.67
C HIS A 77 -19.16 12.17 7.63
N VAL A 78 -18.75 12.69 8.79
CA VAL A 78 -17.54 13.51 8.92
C VAL A 78 -16.31 12.70 8.52
N TYR A 79 -15.53 13.29 7.63
CA TYR A 79 -14.27 12.72 7.16
C TYR A 79 -13.14 13.75 7.30
N PRO A 80 -12.02 13.40 7.93
CA PRO A 80 -10.99 14.38 8.32
C PRO A 80 -10.42 15.21 7.18
N LEU A 81 -10.35 14.66 5.96
CA LEU A 81 -9.70 15.30 4.83
C LEU A 81 -10.64 16.14 3.95
N SER A 82 -11.96 15.91 3.97
CA SER A 82 -12.88 16.51 3.00
C SER A 82 -14.25 16.90 3.55
N GLY A 83 -14.36 17.12 4.87
CA GLY A 83 -15.61 17.52 5.52
C GLY A 83 -16.58 16.36 5.69
N LYS A 84 -17.59 16.21 4.82
CA LYS A 84 -18.54 15.08 4.88
C LYS A 84 -18.50 14.30 3.57
N VAL A 85 -18.40 12.99 3.69
CA VAL A 85 -18.42 12.06 2.55
C VAL A 85 -19.47 10.97 2.78
N MET A 86 -20.03 10.43 1.70
CA MET A 86 -20.87 9.24 1.75
C MET A 86 -20.09 8.11 2.43
N THR A 87 -20.69 7.46 3.41
CA THR A 87 -20.08 6.45 4.26
C THR A 87 -21.04 5.30 4.46
N ILE A 88 -20.55 4.07 4.33
CA ILE A 88 -21.27 2.85 4.68
C ILE A 88 -20.92 2.49 6.13
N PHE A 89 -21.94 2.24 6.95
CA PHE A 89 -21.82 1.81 8.35
C PHE A 89 -22.13 0.32 8.41
N ILE A 90 -21.25 -0.45 9.04
CA ILE A 90 -21.40 -1.90 9.18
C ILE A 90 -21.34 -2.26 10.66
N GLU A 91 -22.41 -2.83 11.18
CA GLU A 91 -22.42 -3.48 12.49
C GLU A 91 -21.70 -4.85 12.37
N ASN A 92 -20.60 -4.99 13.10
CA ASN A 92 -19.73 -6.16 13.04
C ASN A 92 -20.36 -7.35 13.79
N ASP A 93 -20.59 -8.46 13.12
CA ASP A 93 -21.13 -9.68 13.72
C ASP A 93 -20.09 -10.54 14.43
N LYS A 94 -18.80 -10.13 14.42
CA LYS A 94 -17.65 -10.81 15.03
C LYS A 94 -17.37 -12.22 14.52
N LYS A 95 -18.00 -12.65 13.43
CA LYS A 95 -17.82 -14.01 12.88
C LYS A 95 -16.63 -14.12 11.96
N GLU A 96 -16.11 -12.95 11.44
CA GLU A 96 -14.97 -12.90 10.52
C GLU A 96 -15.18 -13.79 9.27
N GLU A 97 -16.42 -13.98 8.83
CA GLU A 97 -16.75 -14.76 7.63
C GLU A 97 -16.28 -14.08 6.36
N TRP A 98 -15.42 -14.75 5.62
CA TRP A 98 -14.89 -14.23 4.35
C TRP A 98 -15.83 -14.49 3.18
N ALA A 99 -15.88 -13.52 2.27
CA ALA A 99 -16.38 -13.74 0.92
C ALA A 99 -15.47 -14.68 0.14
N GLU A 100 -15.96 -15.25 -0.96
CA GLU A 100 -15.13 -16.03 -1.87
C GLU A 100 -13.99 -15.17 -2.41
N LEU A 101 -12.76 -15.65 -2.27
CA LEU A 101 -11.56 -14.93 -2.65
C LEU A 101 -11.07 -15.37 -4.03
N THR A 102 -11.30 -14.52 -5.03
CA THR A 102 -10.74 -14.71 -6.39
C THR A 102 -9.24 -14.37 -6.36
N LYS A 103 -8.40 -15.29 -6.83
CA LYS A 103 -6.94 -15.18 -6.91
C LYS A 103 -6.41 -15.69 -8.25
N ILE A 104 -5.17 -15.34 -8.58
CA ILE A 104 -4.47 -15.85 -9.77
C ILE A 104 -3.46 -16.90 -9.30
N ALA A 105 -3.78 -18.18 -9.49
CA ALA A 105 -2.98 -19.30 -8.99
C ALA A 105 -1.57 -19.37 -9.62
N ASN A 106 -1.46 -19.03 -10.91
CA ASN A 106 -0.21 -19.08 -11.68
C ASN A 106 0.10 -17.68 -12.23
N TRP A 107 0.28 -16.72 -11.34
CA TRP A 107 0.50 -15.31 -11.71
C TRP A 107 1.74 -15.13 -12.60
N GLU A 108 2.72 -16.01 -12.52
CA GLU A 108 3.94 -15.98 -13.35
C GLU A 108 3.62 -16.13 -14.84
N THR A 109 2.55 -16.81 -15.19
CA THR A 109 2.09 -17.02 -16.58
C THR A 109 0.95 -16.09 -16.98
N ALA A 110 0.31 -15.41 -16.03
CA ALA A 110 -0.77 -14.47 -16.27
C ALA A 110 -0.34 -13.29 -17.14
N ASP A 111 -1.23 -12.76 -17.96
CA ASP A 111 -0.94 -11.59 -18.75
C ASP A 111 -0.99 -10.30 -17.90
N LYS A 112 -0.44 -9.21 -18.46
CA LYS A 112 -0.39 -7.92 -17.78
C LYS A 112 -1.77 -7.39 -17.39
N ASN A 113 -2.76 -7.54 -18.25
CA ASN A 113 -4.10 -6.96 -18.01
C ASN A 113 -4.80 -7.73 -16.90
N GLU A 114 -4.70 -9.06 -16.89
CA GLU A 114 -5.22 -9.89 -15.82
C GLU A 114 -4.66 -9.49 -14.44
N LEU A 115 -3.35 -9.22 -14.37
CA LEU A 115 -2.71 -8.74 -13.14
C LEU A 115 -3.16 -7.32 -12.75
N LEU A 116 -3.34 -6.42 -13.72
CA LEU A 116 -3.85 -5.07 -13.46
C LEU A 116 -5.32 -5.09 -13.01
N ASP A 117 -6.13 -5.96 -13.60
CA ASP A 117 -7.55 -6.08 -13.27
C ASP A 117 -7.74 -6.59 -11.84
N ILE A 118 -6.99 -7.61 -11.41
CA ILE A 118 -7.11 -8.07 -10.02
C ILE A 118 -6.61 -7.02 -9.03
N ILE A 119 -5.54 -6.28 -9.35
CA ILE A 119 -5.04 -5.17 -8.51
C ILE A 119 -6.12 -4.08 -8.37
N ARG A 120 -6.83 -3.73 -9.44
CA ARG A 120 -7.96 -2.81 -9.38
C ARG A 120 -9.10 -3.40 -8.56
N GLU A 121 -9.56 -4.60 -8.89
CA GLU A 121 -10.71 -5.25 -8.26
C GLU A 121 -10.50 -5.51 -6.76
N LYS A 122 -9.27 -5.66 -6.30
CA LYS A 122 -8.94 -5.76 -4.86
C LYS A 122 -8.70 -4.43 -4.17
N GLY A 123 -8.96 -3.31 -4.85
CA GLY A 123 -8.90 -1.99 -4.26
C GLY A 123 -7.51 -1.49 -3.91
N ILE A 124 -6.45 -1.95 -4.59
CA ILE A 124 -5.08 -1.62 -4.24
C ILE A 124 -4.75 -0.18 -4.62
N VAL A 125 -4.39 0.61 -3.62
CA VAL A 125 -3.91 1.99 -3.75
C VAL A 125 -2.50 2.13 -3.18
N GLY A 126 -1.83 3.25 -3.49
CA GLY A 126 -0.52 3.57 -2.94
C GLY A 126 -0.59 3.77 -1.42
N ILE A 127 0.01 2.87 -0.66
CA ILE A 127 0.17 2.95 0.79
C ILE A 127 1.42 3.80 1.08
N GLY A 128 1.38 4.67 2.07
CA GLY A 128 2.51 5.57 2.38
C GLY A 128 2.59 6.83 1.53
N GLY A 129 1.49 7.21 0.84
CA GLY A 129 1.41 8.43 0.04
C GLY A 129 -0.03 8.89 -0.13
N ALA A 130 -0.33 9.46 -1.30
CA ALA A 130 -1.62 10.08 -1.62
C ALA A 130 -2.72 9.08 -2.03
N THR A 131 -2.59 7.80 -1.76
CA THR A 131 -3.57 6.76 -2.10
C THR A 131 -3.99 6.75 -3.58
N PHE A 132 -3.03 6.95 -4.49
CA PHE A 132 -3.28 6.90 -5.92
C PHE A 132 -3.56 5.45 -6.37
N PRO A 133 -4.55 5.20 -7.25
CA PRO A 133 -4.88 3.86 -7.77
C PRO A 133 -3.67 3.14 -8.38
N THR A 134 -3.30 2.00 -7.79
CA THR A 134 -2.05 1.30 -8.15
C THR A 134 -2.08 0.75 -9.58
N HIS A 135 -3.21 0.20 -10.05
CA HIS A 135 -3.34 -0.32 -11.41
C HIS A 135 -3.08 0.75 -12.48
N VAL A 136 -3.44 2.01 -12.21
CA VAL A 136 -3.16 3.15 -13.11
C VAL A 136 -1.67 3.47 -13.11
N LYS A 137 -1.04 3.53 -11.94
CA LYS A 137 0.40 3.80 -11.80
C LYS A 137 1.26 2.72 -12.48
N LEU A 138 0.81 1.47 -12.47
CA LEU A 138 1.49 0.34 -13.11
C LEU A 138 1.15 0.17 -14.61
N ASN A 139 0.28 1.02 -15.14
CA ASN A 139 -0.08 1.02 -16.56
C ASN A 139 0.20 2.37 -17.22
N PRO A 140 1.47 2.80 -17.30
CA PRO A 140 1.84 4.05 -17.96
C PRO A 140 1.48 4.02 -19.46
N PRO A 141 1.41 5.17 -20.12
CA PRO A 141 1.12 5.26 -21.55
C PRO A 141 2.02 4.34 -22.40
N PRO A 142 1.51 3.74 -23.51
CA PRO A 142 2.20 2.69 -24.27
C PRO A 142 3.61 3.05 -24.75
N ASN A 143 3.92 4.31 -24.99
CA ASN A 143 5.21 4.78 -25.49
C ASN A 143 6.20 5.15 -24.37
N THR A 144 5.83 4.92 -23.10
CA THR A 144 6.70 5.21 -21.97
C THR A 144 7.82 4.15 -21.89
N LYS A 145 9.06 4.59 -22.05
CA LYS A 145 10.23 3.70 -21.88
C LYS A 145 10.56 3.61 -20.41
N LEU A 146 10.28 2.48 -19.80
CA LEU A 146 10.66 2.17 -18.44
C LEU A 146 11.86 1.21 -18.45
N ASP A 147 12.78 1.42 -17.52
CA ASP A 147 13.92 0.53 -17.28
C ASP A 147 14.08 0.14 -15.81
N SER A 148 13.49 0.88 -14.89
CA SER A 148 13.72 0.68 -13.47
C SER A 148 12.45 0.76 -12.63
N LEU A 149 12.35 -0.14 -11.66
CA LEU A 149 11.39 -0.09 -10.56
C LEU A 149 12.14 0.24 -9.25
N ILE A 150 11.67 1.21 -8.50
CA ILE A 150 12.19 1.52 -7.17
C ILE A 150 11.09 1.29 -6.13
N LEU A 151 11.39 0.48 -5.13
CA LEU A 151 10.57 0.36 -3.93
C LEU A 151 11.06 1.33 -2.88
N ASN A 152 10.13 2.11 -2.36
CA ASN A 152 10.36 3.08 -1.30
C ASN A 152 10.14 2.41 0.06
N GLY A 153 11.22 2.04 0.72
CA GLY A 153 11.29 1.58 2.10
C GLY A 153 12.01 2.59 3.00
N ALA A 154 12.19 3.84 2.54
CA ALA A 154 12.91 4.86 3.30
C ALA A 154 12.20 5.20 4.62
N GLU A 155 10.88 5.42 4.59
CA GLU A 155 10.09 5.80 5.78
C GLU A 155 10.75 6.95 6.56
N CYS A 156 11.02 8.06 5.84
CA CYS A 156 11.82 9.18 6.35
C CYS A 156 11.06 10.12 7.31
N GLU A 157 9.74 10.00 7.43
CA GLU A 157 8.94 10.77 8.36
C GLU A 157 9.27 10.39 9.81
N PRO A 158 9.49 11.39 10.70
CA PRO A 158 9.63 11.13 12.13
C PRO A 158 8.44 10.33 12.69
N TYR A 159 8.70 9.54 13.71
CA TYR A 159 7.76 8.68 14.45
C TYR A 159 7.30 7.41 13.72
N LEU A 160 7.27 7.34 12.38
CA LEU A 160 6.73 6.20 11.65
C LEU A 160 7.67 4.98 11.66
N ASN A 161 7.09 3.79 11.88
CA ASN A 161 7.78 2.50 11.87
C ASN A 161 6.98 1.39 11.16
N SER A 162 5.88 1.73 10.48
CA SER A 162 5.01 0.76 9.81
C SER A 162 5.72 -0.02 8.71
N ASP A 163 6.46 0.67 7.82
CA ASP A 163 7.21 0.04 6.74
C ASP A 163 8.44 -0.72 7.29
N ASN A 164 9.11 -0.17 8.31
CA ASN A 164 10.20 -0.86 9.01
C ASN A 164 9.73 -2.20 9.57
N ARG A 165 8.64 -2.21 10.33
CA ARG A 165 8.08 -3.44 10.90
C ARG A 165 7.63 -4.44 9.83
N LEU A 166 7.00 -3.95 8.76
CA LEU A 166 6.59 -4.82 7.66
C LEU A 166 7.79 -5.48 6.97
N MET A 167 8.88 -4.74 6.74
CA MET A 167 10.12 -5.28 6.17
C MET A 167 10.82 -6.30 7.09
N LEU A 168 10.64 -6.17 8.41
CA LEU A 168 11.16 -7.12 9.39
C LEU A 168 10.30 -8.38 9.51
N GLU A 169 8.99 -8.22 9.57
CA GLU A 169 8.07 -9.30 9.94
C GLU A 169 7.53 -10.06 8.71
N ASN A 170 7.43 -9.39 7.55
CA ASN A 170 6.90 -10.01 6.33
C ASN A 170 7.68 -9.63 5.07
N PRO A 171 9.02 -9.78 5.04
CA PRO A 171 9.83 -9.40 3.89
C PRO A 171 9.49 -10.22 2.64
N SER A 172 9.07 -11.48 2.80
CA SER A 172 8.73 -12.36 1.67
C SER A 172 7.54 -11.84 0.86
N SER A 173 6.49 -11.34 1.50
CA SER A 173 5.34 -10.77 0.78
C SER A 173 5.73 -9.53 -0.02
N ILE A 174 6.65 -8.73 0.49
CA ILE A 174 7.18 -7.56 -0.22
C ILE A 174 7.94 -8.03 -1.46
N ILE A 175 8.85 -8.99 -1.34
CA ILE A 175 9.65 -9.51 -2.45
C ILE A 175 8.76 -10.14 -3.54
N GLU A 176 7.77 -10.94 -3.15
CA GLU A 176 6.84 -11.54 -4.11
C GLU A 176 5.99 -10.47 -4.82
N GLY A 177 5.50 -9.47 -4.08
CA GLY A 177 4.82 -8.32 -4.68
C GLY A 177 5.69 -7.53 -5.65
N ILE A 178 6.99 -7.36 -5.35
CA ILE A 178 7.96 -6.75 -6.26
C ILE A 178 8.09 -7.55 -7.55
N LYS A 179 8.16 -8.88 -7.48
CA LYS A 179 8.23 -9.73 -8.68
C LYS A 179 7.00 -9.57 -9.57
N ILE A 180 5.81 -9.48 -8.98
CA ILE A 180 4.56 -9.20 -9.71
C ILE A 180 4.64 -7.83 -10.40
N ILE A 181 5.05 -6.78 -9.68
CA ILE A 181 5.19 -5.43 -10.24
C ILE A 181 6.23 -5.41 -11.37
N LYS A 182 7.38 -6.06 -11.17
CA LYS A 182 8.44 -6.20 -12.18
C LYS A 182 7.90 -6.83 -13.47
N LYS A 183 7.10 -7.89 -13.34
CA LYS A 183 6.45 -8.57 -14.48
C LYS A 183 5.49 -7.62 -15.21
N ILE A 184 4.61 -6.91 -14.49
CA ILE A 184 3.64 -5.96 -15.08
C ILE A 184 4.35 -4.85 -15.86
N LEU A 185 5.42 -4.29 -15.29
CA LEU A 185 6.17 -3.19 -15.89
C LEU A 185 7.17 -3.65 -16.95
N ASN A 186 7.53 -4.93 -16.96
CA ASN A 186 8.55 -5.52 -17.82
C ASN A 186 9.87 -4.73 -17.79
N VAL A 187 10.37 -4.44 -16.58
CA VAL A 187 11.63 -3.70 -16.36
C VAL A 187 12.76 -4.64 -15.95
N PRO A 188 14.01 -4.40 -16.42
CA PRO A 188 15.15 -5.22 -16.03
C PRO A 188 15.58 -4.96 -14.59
N ASP A 189 15.64 -3.69 -14.17
CA ASP A 189 16.27 -3.28 -12.92
C ASP A 189 15.28 -3.02 -11.80
N VAL A 190 15.57 -3.52 -10.61
CA VAL A 190 14.74 -3.34 -9.42
C VAL A 190 15.61 -2.99 -8.22
N TYR A 191 15.20 -1.93 -7.52
CA TYR A 191 15.86 -1.41 -6.34
C TYR A 191 14.88 -1.25 -5.18
N VAL A 192 15.34 -1.51 -3.95
CA VAL A 192 14.62 -1.18 -2.72
C VAL A 192 15.48 -0.23 -1.91
N GLY A 193 15.07 1.02 -1.78
CA GLY A 193 15.78 2.01 -0.99
C GLY A 193 15.31 2.00 0.45
N ILE A 194 16.24 1.78 1.40
CA ILE A 194 15.97 1.72 2.85
C ILE A 194 16.97 2.62 3.55
N GLU A 195 16.53 3.49 4.46
CA GLU A 195 17.45 4.34 5.22
C GLU A 195 18.32 3.53 6.19
N ASP A 196 19.59 3.97 6.37
CA ASP A 196 20.62 3.30 7.16
C ASP A 196 20.36 3.29 8.69
N ASN A 197 19.34 4.01 9.14
CA ASN A 197 18.79 3.90 10.50
C ASN A 197 17.94 2.62 10.73
N LYS A 198 17.79 1.76 9.71
CA LYS A 198 17.02 0.50 9.76
C LYS A 198 17.92 -0.70 9.39
N PRO A 199 19.02 -0.95 10.13
CA PRO A 199 19.97 -1.99 9.74
C PRO A 199 19.37 -3.40 9.71
N GLU A 200 18.47 -3.71 10.65
CA GLU A 200 17.81 -5.01 10.72
C GLU A 200 16.85 -5.23 9.54
N ALA A 201 16.11 -4.19 9.13
CA ALA A 201 15.24 -4.25 7.95
C ALA A 201 16.05 -4.41 6.65
N ILE A 202 17.20 -3.73 6.53
CA ILE A 202 18.12 -3.90 5.40
C ILE A 202 18.60 -5.36 5.32
N GLU A 203 19.00 -5.96 6.43
CA GLU A 203 19.46 -7.34 6.47
C GLU A 203 18.33 -8.34 6.15
N SER A 204 17.16 -8.15 6.74
CA SER A 204 15.97 -8.95 6.47
C SER A 204 15.61 -8.94 4.98
N MET A 205 15.56 -7.75 4.39
CA MET A 205 15.23 -7.59 2.97
C MET A 205 16.32 -8.14 2.05
N LYS A 206 17.62 -8.00 2.39
CA LYS A 206 18.72 -8.63 1.62
C LYS A 206 18.56 -10.13 1.60
N LYS A 207 18.33 -10.75 2.77
CA LYS A 207 18.13 -12.21 2.88
C LYS A 207 16.91 -12.67 2.05
N ALA A 208 15.80 -11.95 2.11
CA ALA A 208 14.61 -12.30 1.34
C ALA A 208 14.79 -12.10 -0.18
N ALA A 209 15.69 -11.18 -0.58
CA ALA A 209 15.99 -10.88 -1.98
C ALA A 209 17.06 -11.79 -2.59
N GLU A 210 17.69 -12.70 -1.84
CA GLU A 210 18.73 -13.59 -2.36
C GLU A 210 18.26 -14.38 -3.59
N GLY A 211 19.06 -14.37 -4.65
CA GLY A 211 18.78 -15.07 -5.91
C GLY A 211 17.70 -14.43 -6.80
N THR A 212 17.08 -13.31 -6.39
CA THR A 212 15.99 -12.67 -7.15
C THR A 212 16.44 -11.60 -8.15
N GLY A 213 17.68 -11.09 -8.00
CA GLY A 213 18.17 -9.95 -8.76
C GLY A 213 17.60 -8.59 -8.31
N ILE A 214 16.93 -8.53 -7.14
CA ILE A 214 16.44 -7.29 -6.52
C ILE A 214 17.58 -6.68 -5.69
N ASN A 215 17.88 -5.40 -5.93
CA ASN A 215 18.98 -4.70 -5.28
C ASN A 215 18.48 -3.95 -4.04
N ILE A 216 18.95 -4.32 -2.86
CA ILE A 216 18.68 -3.59 -1.61
C ILE A 216 19.74 -2.51 -1.43
N VAL A 217 19.31 -1.24 -1.44
CA VAL A 217 20.17 -0.05 -1.43
C VAL A 217 20.05 0.69 -0.11
N PRO A 218 21.07 0.62 0.77
CA PRO A 218 21.10 1.47 1.96
C PRO A 218 21.23 2.95 1.58
N LEU A 219 20.41 3.79 2.16
CA LEU A 219 20.35 5.22 1.91
C LEU A 219 20.69 5.99 3.18
N LYS A 220 21.33 7.16 3.04
CA LYS A 220 21.59 8.03 4.19
C LYS A 220 20.27 8.53 4.76
N THR A 221 20.10 8.40 6.06
CA THR A 221 18.97 8.95 6.81
C THR A 221 18.93 10.46 6.71
N LYS A 222 17.87 10.99 6.10
CA LYS A 222 17.59 12.43 5.96
C LYS A 222 16.16 12.66 5.50
N TYR A 223 15.61 13.84 5.74
CA TYR A 223 14.26 14.19 5.26
C TYR A 223 14.34 15.21 4.09
N PRO A 224 13.59 15.03 3.00
CA PRO A 224 12.70 13.90 2.65
C PRO A 224 13.42 12.87 1.74
N GLN A 225 14.07 11.86 2.29
CA GLN A 225 14.75 10.82 1.49
C GLN A 225 13.75 9.95 0.71
N GLY A 226 12.56 9.70 1.30
CA GLY A 226 11.48 8.92 0.66
C GLY A 226 10.66 9.69 -0.37
N GLY A 227 10.89 10.99 -0.60
CA GLY A 227 10.29 11.71 -1.70
C GLY A 227 10.68 11.07 -3.04
N GLU A 228 9.72 10.78 -3.94
CA GLU A 228 9.99 10.01 -5.18
C GLU A 228 11.19 10.55 -5.97
N LYS A 229 11.26 11.89 -6.17
CA LYS A 229 12.34 12.52 -6.95
C LYS A 229 13.69 12.44 -6.23
N GLN A 230 13.71 12.59 -4.90
CA GLN A 230 14.90 12.47 -4.07
C GLN A 230 15.40 11.02 -4.05
N LEU A 231 14.49 10.06 -3.96
CA LEU A 231 14.80 8.64 -3.97
C LEU A 231 15.43 8.23 -5.31
N ILE A 232 14.83 8.62 -6.44
CA ILE A 232 15.36 8.39 -7.79
C ILE A 232 16.77 8.97 -7.93
N LYS A 233 16.97 10.22 -7.48
CA LYS A 233 18.30 10.86 -7.52
C LYS A 233 19.32 10.13 -6.65
N SER A 234 18.91 9.65 -5.49
CA SER A 234 19.83 8.95 -4.56
C SER A 234 20.25 7.58 -5.07
N ILE A 235 19.39 6.86 -5.78
CA ILE A 235 19.66 5.47 -6.23
C ILE A 235 20.24 5.46 -7.64
N LEU A 236 19.69 6.24 -8.58
CA LEU A 236 20.04 6.17 -10.01
C LEU A 236 20.79 7.40 -10.53
N ASP A 237 20.98 8.42 -9.71
CA ASP A 237 21.57 9.71 -10.10
C ASP A 237 20.79 10.44 -11.22
N ARG A 238 19.51 10.08 -11.43
CA ARG A 238 18.62 10.71 -12.41
C ARG A 238 17.84 11.87 -11.80
N GLN A 239 17.60 12.92 -12.58
CA GLN A 239 16.80 14.09 -12.17
C GLN A 239 15.48 14.09 -12.92
N VAL A 240 14.37 13.95 -12.19
CA VAL A 240 13.03 14.12 -12.76
C VAL A 240 12.77 15.60 -13.01
N PRO A 241 12.50 16.03 -14.25
CA PRO A 241 12.25 17.44 -14.57
C PRO A 241 11.07 18.02 -13.76
N SER A 242 11.09 19.33 -13.55
CA SER A 242 10.00 20.02 -12.85
C SER A 242 8.67 19.80 -13.56
N GLY A 243 7.60 19.51 -12.79
CA GLY A 243 6.27 19.23 -13.33
C GLY A 243 6.10 17.83 -13.95
N GLN A 244 7.18 17.06 -14.16
CA GLN A 244 7.08 15.73 -14.74
C GLN A 244 7.02 14.61 -13.68
N LEU A 245 6.54 13.44 -14.13
CA LEU A 245 6.45 12.22 -13.33
C LEU A 245 7.77 11.41 -13.41
N PRO A 246 8.02 10.49 -12.48
CA PRO A 246 9.16 9.57 -12.49
C PRO A 246 9.34 8.81 -13.82
N SER A 247 8.25 8.49 -14.50
CA SER A 247 8.27 7.81 -15.81
C SER A 247 9.00 8.59 -16.91
N ALA A 248 9.12 9.91 -16.78
CA ALA A 248 9.91 10.73 -17.72
C ALA A 248 11.41 10.42 -17.70
N VAL A 249 11.89 9.78 -16.64
CA VAL A 249 13.27 9.31 -16.52
C VAL A 249 13.37 7.77 -16.44
N GLY A 250 12.35 7.08 -16.95
CA GLY A 250 12.35 5.62 -17.07
C GLY A 250 12.01 4.85 -15.78
N VAL A 251 11.47 5.51 -14.76
CA VAL A 251 11.31 4.94 -13.42
C VAL A 251 9.84 4.88 -12.98
N VAL A 252 9.47 3.80 -12.33
CA VAL A 252 8.27 3.72 -11.49
C VAL A 252 8.68 3.55 -10.03
N VAL A 253 8.06 4.30 -9.13
CA VAL A 253 8.30 4.17 -7.68
C VAL A 253 7.05 3.62 -7.00
N GLN A 254 7.22 2.60 -6.16
CA GLN A 254 6.15 2.06 -5.32
C GLN A 254 6.59 1.96 -3.85
N ASN A 255 5.65 1.95 -2.91
CA ASN A 255 5.94 1.74 -1.50
C ASN A 255 6.03 0.24 -1.18
N THR A 256 6.80 -0.14 -0.16
CA THR A 256 6.97 -1.54 0.29
C THR A 256 5.65 -2.17 0.75
N GLY A 257 4.81 -1.44 1.50
CA GLY A 257 3.49 -1.92 1.92
C GLY A 257 2.54 -2.14 0.73
N THR A 258 2.65 -1.29 -0.32
CA THR A 258 1.88 -1.49 -1.56
C THR A 258 2.30 -2.78 -2.27
N ALA A 259 3.60 -3.10 -2.30
CA ALA A 259 4.07 -4.36 -2.87
C ALA A 259 3.51 -5.57 -2.11
N ALA A 260 3.53 -5.54 -0.78
CA ALA A 260 2.92 -6.59 0.04
C ALA A 260 1.40 -6.72 -0.22
N ALA A 261 0.69 -5.61 -0.34
CA ALA A 261 -0.75 -5.62 -0.66
C ALA A 261 -1.05 -6.20 -2.06
N ILE A 262 -0.18 -5.94 -3.06
CA ILE A 262 -0.28 -6.56 -4.38
C ILE A 262 -0.11 -8.09 -4.29
N TYR A 263 0.85 -8.56 -3.52
CA TYR A 263 1.01 -9.99 -3.27
C TYR A 263 -0.25 -10.60 -2.65
N GLU A 264 -0.80 -10.00 -1.60
CA GLU A 264 -2.04 -10.47 -0.97
C GLU A 264 -3.24 -10.47 -1.95
N ALA A 265 -3.32 -9.46 -2.81
CA ALA A 265 -4.38 -9.36 -3.82
C ALA A 265 -4.28 -10.45 -4.89
N VAL A 266 -3.10 -10.63 -5.46
CA VAL A 266 -2.88 -11.53 -6.61
C VAL A 266 -2.86 -12.99 -6.17
N VAL A 267 -2.06 -13.31 -5.15
CA VAL A 267 -1.78 -14.69 -4.73
C VAL A 267 -2.81 -15.23 -3.75
N ASN A 268 -3.25 -14.39 -2.82
CA ASN A 268 -4.20 -14.78 -1.77
C ASN A 268 -5.64 -14.31 -2.05
N GLY A 269 -5.86 -13.47 -3.07
CA GLY A 269 -7.18 -12.95 -3.43
C GLY A 269 -7.76 -11.95 -2.43
N LYS A 270 -6.96 -11.47 -1.48
CA LYS A 270 -7.42 -10.58 -0.43
C LYS A 270 -7.48 -9.13 -0.91
N PRO A 271 -8.59 -8.43 -0.74
CA PRO A 271 -8.66 -6.99 -1.00
C PRO A 271 -7.91 -6.19 0.06
N LEU A 272 -7.61 -4.92 -0.27
CA LEU A 272 -6.96 -3.99 0.67
C LEU A 272 -7.97 -3.51 1.73
N ILE A 273 -8.08 -4.27 2.80
CA ILE A 273 -8.94 -3.96 3.97
C ILE A 273 -8.15 -3.77 5.26
N GLU A 274 -6.85 -3.99 5.23
CA GLU A 274 -5.95 -3.88 6.38
C GLU A 274 -4.67 -3.14 5.98
N LYS A 275 -4.09 -2.38 6.89
CA LYS A 275 -2.77 -1.77 6.73
C LYS A 275 -2.09 -1.61 8.09
N VAL A 276 -0.76 -1.64 8.11
CA VAL A 276 0.01 -1.31 9.31
C VAL A 276 0.02 0.19 9.51
N VAL A 277 -0.20 0.63 10.74
CA VAL A 277 -0.14 2.03 11.15
C VAL A 277 0.65 2.16 12.45
N THR A 278 1.46 3.20 12.57
CA THR A 278 2.16 3.51 13.82
C THR A 278 1.32 4.46 14.65
N VAL A 279 1.00 4.07 15.88
CA VAL A 279 0.33 4.90 16.89
C VAL A 279 1.34 5.26 17.95
N THR A 280 1.82 6.50 17.97
CA THR A 280 2.91 6.95 18.83
C THR A 280 2.83 8.45 19.14
N GLY A 281 3.77 8.94 19.93
CA GLY A 281 3.89 10.34 20.29
C GLY A 281 3.87 10.56 21.80
N LYS A 282 4.26 11.76 22.24
CA LYS A 282 4.44 12.09 23.68
C LYS A 282 3.16 11.94 24.52
N ALA A 283 2.00 12.05 23.89
CA ALA A 283 0.69 11.91 24.55
C ALA A 283 0.12 10.49 24.53
N ILE A 284 0.77 9.55 23.84
CA ILE A 284 0.30 8.17 23.71
C ILE A 284 0.86 7.35 24.87
N LYS A 285 -0.04 6.77 25.66
CA LYS A 285 0.31 5.95 26.83
C LYS A 285 0.93 4.60 26.45
N ASN A 286 0.38 3.98 25.42
CA ASN A 286 0.80 2.65 24.93
C ASN A 286 1.05 2.73 23.41
N PRO A 287 2.24 3.17 22.99
CA PRO A 287 2.61 3.22 21.57
C PRO A 287 2.63 1.82 20.95
N LYS A 288 2.22 1.68 19.66
CA LYS A 288 2.14 0.39 18.95
C LYS A 288 2.29 0.57 17.43
N ASN A 289 2.58 -0.52 16.76
CA ASN A 289 2.48 -0.66 15.31
C ASN A 289 1.36 -1.62 14.94
#